data_525f41f7f28ac681e5629b319b6a8990
#
_entry.id   525f41f7f28ac681e5629b319b6a8990
#
_cell.length_a   1.000
_cell.length_b   1.000
_cell.length_c   1.000
_cell.angle_alpha   90.00
_cell.angle_beta   90.00
_cell.angle_gamma   90.00
#
_symmetry.space_group_name_H-M   'P 1'
#
loop_
_entity.id
_entity.type
_entity.pdbx_description
1 polymer ?
#
loop_
_entity_poly.entity_id
_entity_poly.type
_entity_poly.pdbx_seq_one_letter_code
_entity_poly.pdbx_strand_id
1 'polypeptide(L)'
;MSRIKSTAVYSHPFSKAYWVDAAAELKDTKMLVVTALMIALRVALKPLAIPLGPQLSIQTAMLATALGAMIFGPVVAIPAAMISDTVGFMIYPTGDYFLPFMLTEIASTMIYALCLYRTRISPTRVMLSRFCICFFVNVVMQQFIYAWWYVYIGNPEQAKESVLGIMTVARIFKNLAMFPIEAVVLTLFLRFLLPICRRAKLVYCGDADMKFDKKQIVTLVCLMLIGCISAVSYMAYRYNTSSRSADYKTEERVAIQQSMADLVLEKTDDWDDETVFCVVDSAYRGLFQEETDYTVAVYVLDEEAFAAGQAEDPSYTVEKLWTYSKSSPKKDKYQSLIKVASCDIVKNEKTGGILEFTCTPVN
;
A
#
# COMPACT_ATOMS: atom_id res chain seq x y z
N MET A 1 -41.38 19.41 17.26
CA MET A 1 -41.93 18.94 15.96
C MET A 1 -41.03 17.89 15.40
N SER A 2 -41.35 16.59 15.59
CA SER A 2 -40.58 15.49 14.97
C SER A 2 -40.86 15.53 13.47
N ARG A 3 -39.89 15.95 12.65
CA ARG A 3 -39.98 15.77 11.20
C ARG A 3 -40.10 14.25 10.94
N ILE A 4 -41.17 13.87 10.28
CA ILE A 4 -41.31 12.49 9.76
C ILE A 4 -40.06 12.27 8.88
N LYS A 5 -39.21 11.32 9.27
CA LYS A 5 -37.97 11.02 8.55
C LYS A 5 -38.36 10.49 7.18
N SER A 6 -37.87 11.12 6.12
CA SER A 6 -38.11 10.67 4.76
C SER A 6 -37.59 9.24 4.58
N THR A 7 -38.41 8.34 4.05
CA THR A 7 -38.06 6.97 3.68
C THR A 7 -37.75 6.85 2.19
N ALA A 8 -37.55 7.96 1.51
CA ALA A 8 -37.32 8.02 0.07
C ALA A 8 -36.07 7.24 -0.33
N VAL A 9 -36.18 6.52 -1.42
CA VAL A 9 -35.10 5.80 -2.09
C VAL A 9 -34.82 6.51 -3.41
N TYR A 10 -33.56 6.81 -3.66
CA TYR A 10 -33.13 7.57 -4.82
C TYR A 10 -32.47 6.68 -5.86
N SER A 11 -32.73 6.93 -7.15
CA SER A 11 -32.08 6.22 -8.25
C SER A 11 -30.66 6.71 -8.51
N HIS A 12 -30.40 7.99 -8.20
CA HIS A 12 -29.11 8.67 -8.40
C HIS A 12 -28.89 9.77 -7.36
N PRO A 13 -27.63 10.14 -7.05
CA PRO A 13 -27.29 11.13 -6.01
C PRO A 13 -27.44 12.60 -6.44
N PHE A 14 -27.87 12.88 -7.68
CA PHE A 14 -27.90 14.24 -8.24
C PHE A 14 -29.15 15.05 -7.89
N SER A 15 -30.10 14.46 -7.14
CA SER A 15 -31.32 15.18 -6.73
C SER A 15 -31.07 16.06 -5.49
N LYS A 16 -31.64 17.28 -5.47
CA LYS A 16 -31.58 18.18 -4.32
C LYS A 16 -32.14 17.50 -3.05
N ALA A 17 -33.20 16.72 -3.18
CA ALA A 17 -33.84 16.00 -2.07
C ALA A 17 -32.88 15.01 -1.40
N TYR A 18 -32.03 14.31 -2.18
CA TYR A 18 -31.01 13.39 -1.67
C TYR A 18 -30.05 14.09 -0.70
N TRP A 19 -29.54 15.28 -1.07
CA TRP A 19 -28.60 16.04 -0.25
C TRP A 19 -29.24 16.67 0.97
N VAL A 20 -30.52 17.12 0.86
CA VAL A 20 -31.28 17.63 1.99
C VAL A 20 -31.53 16.52 3.02
N ASP A 21 -31.88 15.33 2.57
CA ASP A 21 -32.06 14.18 3.46
C ASP A 21 -30.71 13.74 4.10
N ALA A 22 -29.63 13.73 3.33
CA ALA A 22 -28.29 13.43 3.85
C ALA A 22 -27.83 14.47 4.90
N ALA A 23 -28.12 15.75 4.69
CA ALA A 23 -27.82 16.81 5.66
C ALA A 23 -28.70 16.70 6.93
N ALA A 24 -29.90 16.18 6.80
CA ALA A 24 -30.81 15.99 7.94
C ALA A 24 -30.30 14.90 8.91
N GLU A 25 -29.46 13.95 8.44
CA GLU A 25 -28.86 12.92 9.29
C GLU A 25 -27.92 13.52 10.36
N LEU A 26 -27.29 14.67 10.11
CA LEU A 26 -26.47 15.39 11.11
C LEU A 26 -27.27 15.86 12.33
N LYS A 27 -28.59 15.97 12.21
CA LYS A 27 -29.47 16.44 13.28
C LYS A 27 -30.12 15.29 14.06
N ASP A 28 -29.93 14.06 13.60
CA ASP A 28 -30.49 12.88 14.24
C ASP A 28 -29.46 12.28 15.23
N THR A 29 -29.76 12.39 16.51
CA THR A 29 -28.91 11.88 17.61
C THR A 29 -28.62 10.38 17.45
N LYS A 30 -29.61 9.59 16.99
CA LYS A 30 -29.43 8.17 16.73
C LYS A 30 -28.34 7.94 15.67
N MET A 31 -28.38 8.72 14.59
CA MET A 31 -27.41 8.61 13.51
C MET A 31 -26.02 9.08 13.94
N LEU A 32 -25.92 10.10 14.77
CA LEU A 32 -24.63 10.54 15.32
C LEU A 32 -24.00 9.47 16.23
N VAL A 33 -24.79 8.81 17.07
CA VAL A 33 -24.33 7.70 17.92
C VAL A 33 -23.84 6.53 17.05
N VAL A 34 -24.63 6.16 16.03
CA VAL A 34 -24.22 5.08 15.10
C VAL A 34 -22.97 5.46 14.34
N THR A 35 -22.81 6.72 13.94
CA THR A 35 -21.59 7.21 13.28
C THR A 35 -20.37 7.08 14.20
N ALA A 36 -20.50 7.47 15.46
CA ALA A 36 -19.42 7.31 16.44
C ALA A 36 -19.03 5.82 16.63
N LEU A 37 -20.01 4.92 16.69
CA LEU A 37 -19.75 3.49 16.75
C LEU A 37 -19.07 2.96 15.49
N MET A 38 -19.44 3.45 14.30
CA MET A 38 -18.79 3.06 13.05
C MET A 38 -17.35 3.60 12.95
N ILE A 39 -17.09 4.81 13.46
CA ILE A 39 -15.73 5.35 13.59
C ILE A 39 -14.89 4.46 14.51
N ALA A 40 -15.39 4.14 15.69
CA ALA A 40 -14.71 3.28 16.63
C ALA A 40 -14.43 1.88 16.06
N LEU A 41 -15.44 1.28 15.40
CA LEU A 41 -15.28 -0.01 14.72
C LEU A 41 -14.21 0.06 13.61
N ARG A 42 -14.19 1.11 12.81
CA ARG A 42 -13.20 1.29 11.75
C ARG A 42 -11.79 1.41 12.32
N VAL A 43 -11.61 2.20 13.36
CA VAL A 43 -10.31 2.35 14.05
C VAL A 43 -9.85 1.02 14.63
N ALA A 44 -10.75 0.26 15.27
CA ALA A 44 -10.44 -1.06 15.81
C ALA A 44 -10.08 -2.10 14.72
N LEU A 45 -10.67 -1.98 13.52
CA LEU A 45 -10.38 -2.86 12.38
C LEU A 45 -9.11 -2.46 11.61
N LYS A 46 -8.57 -1.25 11.81
CA LYS A 46 -7.40 -0.77 11.07
C LYS A 46 -6.17 -1.70 11.17
N PRO A 47 -5.78 -2.23 12.35
CA PRO A 47 -4.67 -3.17 12.46
C PRO A 47 -5.00 -4.60 11.99
N LEU A 48 -6.28 -4.93 11.82
CA LEU A 48 -6.73 -6.27 11.43
C LEU A 48 -6.76 -6.41 9.90
N ALA A 49 -5.61 -6.25 9.26
CA ALA A 49 -5.47 -6.56 7.84
C ALA A 49 -5.29 -8.08 7.65
N ILE A 50 -5.99 -8.66 6.68
CA ILE A 50 -5.83 -10.08 6.33
C ILE A 50 -4.72 -10.19 5.29
N PRO A 51 -3.53 -10.71 5.66
CA PRO A 51 -2.43 -10.87 4.73
C PRO A 51 -2.76 -12.00 3.73
N LEU A 52 -2.62 -11.71 2.45
CA LEU A 52 -2.74 -12.70 1.37
C LEU A 52 -1.36 -13.10 0.83
N GLY A 53 -0.33 -12.33 1.16
CA GLY A 53 1.04 -12.53 0.71
C GLY A 53 1.90 -11.29 0.87
N PRO A 54 3.15 -11.31 0.41
CA PRO A 54 4.04 -10.15 0.50
C PRO A 54 3.39 -8.91 -0.13
N GLN A 55 3.19 -7.86 0.67
CA GLN A 55 2.57 -6.58 0.27
C GLN A 55 1.10 -6.64 -0.21
N LEU A 56 0.45 -7.81 -0.16
CA LEU A 56 -0.96 -7.97 -0.44
C LEU A 56 -1.74 -8.23 0.86
N SER A 57 -2.69 -7.36 1.17
CA SER A 57 -3.55 -7.52 2.34
C SER A 57 -4.94 -6.94 2.07
N ILE A 58 -5.96 -7.60 2.58
CA ILE A 58 -7.33 -7.07 2.60
C ILE A 58 -7.46 -6.19 3.84
N GLN A 59 -7.73 -4.91 3.63
CA GLN A 59 -7.97 -3.96 4.71
C GLN A 59 -9.39 -4.12 5.24
N THR A 60 -9.56 -4.77 6.39
CA THR A 60 -10.89 -5.02 6.97
C THR A 60 -11.65 -3.74 7.31
N ALA A 61 -10.94 -2.65 7.58
CA ALA A 61 -11.53 -1.32 7.83
C ALA A 61 -12.43 -0.82 6.68
N MET A 62 -12.21 -1.28 5.42
CA MET A 62 -13.08 -0.93 4.29
C MET A 62 -14.53 -1.40 4.50
N LEU A 63 -14.73 -2.50 5.23
CA LEU A 63 -16.06 -3.06 5.50
C LEU A 63 -16.87 -2.12 6.39
N ALA A 64 -16.25 -1.61 7.47
CA ALA A 64 -16.86 -0.63 8.34
C ALA A 64 -17.10 0.71 7.61
N THR A 65 -16.17 1.13 6.76
CA THR A 65 -16.31 2.36 5.96
C THR A 65 -17.51 2.26 5.01
N ALA A 66 -17.66 1.16 4.28
CA ALA A 66 -18.77 0.97 3.34
C ALA A 66 -20.13 0.87 4.07
N LEU A 67 -20.16 0.12 5.18
CA LEU A 67 -21.36 0.00 6.01
C LEU A 67 -21.77 1.35 6.61
N GLY A 68 -20.85 2.07 7.20
CA GLY A 68 -21.08 3.40 7.75
C GLY A 68 -21.58 4.39 6.69
N ALA A 69 -20.91 4.49 5.56
CA ALA A 69 -21.29 5.36 4.46
C ALA A 69 -22.70 5.06 3.91
N MET A 70 -23.08 3.75 3.87
CA MET A 70 -24.43 3.31 3.50
C MET A 70 -25.49 3.78 4.51
N ILE A 71 -25.14 3.82 5.79
CA ILE A 71 -26.06 4.18 6.89
C ILE A 71 -26.27 5.70 6.99
N PHE A 72 -25.18 6.46 7.11
CA PHE A 72 -25.27 7.88 7.47
C PHE A 72 -25.14 8.85 6.26
N GLY A 73 -24.80 8.33 5.08
CA GLY A 73 -24.79 9.13 3.84
C GLY A 73 -23.64 10.10 3.69
N PRO A 74 -23.58 10.85 2.55
CA PRO A 74 -22.39 11.59 2.14
C PRO A 74 -22.03 12.79 3.05
N VAL A 75 -23.03 13.46 3.61
CA VAL A 75 -22.77 14.68 4.41
C VAL A 75 -22.13 14.35 5.76
N VAL A 76 -22.55 13.23 6.39
CA VAL A 76 -21.94 12.74 7.64
C VAL A 76 -20.64 11.97 7.36
N ALA A 77 -20.53 11.39 6.17
CA ALA A 77 -19.36 10.61 5.76
C ALA A 77 -18.05 11.41 5.81
N ILE A 78 -18.07 12.67 5.41
CA ILE A 78 -16.89 13.53 5.40
C ILE A 78 -16.29 13.70 6.80
N PRO A 79 -17.00 14.27 7.79
CA PRO A 79 -16.44 14.42 9.14
C PRO A 79 -16.13 13.07 9.78
N ALA A 80 -16.91 12.01 9.51
CA ALA A 80 -16.61 10.67 10.00
C ALA A 80 -15.29 10.13 9.46
N ALA A 81 -14.99 10.34 8.17
CA ALA A 81 -13.72 9.95 7.55
C ALA A 81 -12.55 10.72 8.16
N MET A 82 -12.68 12.04 8.32
CA MET A 82 -11.65 12.90 8.93
C MET A 82 -11.30 12.43 10.35
N ILE A 83 -12.34 12.27 11.20
CA ILE A 83 -12.16 11.85 12.60
C ILE A 83 -11.53 10.44 12.65
N SER A 84 -12.04 9.48 11.85
CA SER A 84 -11.55 8.11 11.88
C SER A 84 -10.12 7.97 11.36
N ASP A 85 -9.71 8.80 10.40
CA ASP A 85 -8.33 8.81 9.91
C ASP A 85 -7.37 9.36 10.95
N THR A 86 -7.68 10.53 11.50
CA THR A 86 -6.86 11.19 12.54
C THR A 86 -6.75 10.33 13.80
N VAL A 87 -7.88 9.86 14.35
CA VAL A 87 -7.89 9.01 15.54
C VAL A 87 -7.20 7.67 15.26
N GLY A 88 -7.45 7.09 14.08
CA GLY A 88 -6.81 5.84 13.66
C GLY A 88 -5.30 5.97 13.52
N PHE A 89 -4.78 7.13 13.08
CA PHE A 89 -3.35 7.40 13.05
C PHE A 89 -2.78 7.60 14.46
N MET A 90 -3.46 8.34 15.33
CA MET A 90 -3.00 8.55 16.71
C MET A 90 -2.88 7.25 17.51
N ILE A 91 -3.77 6.28 17.27
CA ILE A 91 -3.77 4.98 17.98
C ILE A 91 -2.79 4.00 17.32
N TYR A 92 -2.74 3.98 15.98
CA TYR A 92 -1.90 3.08 15.19
C TYR A 92 -1.08 3.88 14.18
N PRO A 93 0.01 4.53 14.60
CA PRO A 93 0.85 5.32 13.71
C PRO A 93 1.55 4.42 12.69
N THR A 94 1.39 4.74 11.41
CA THR A 94 2.04 4.04 10.29
C THR A 94 2.83 5.05 9.48
N GLY A 95 4.07 5.30 9.87
CA GLY A 95 4.94 6.30 9.25
C GLY A 95 4.64 7.73 9.73
N ASP A 96 5.03 8.72 8.92
CA ASP A 96 4.81 10.14 9.23
C ASP A 96 3.40 10.59 8.86
N TYR A 97 2.80 11.43 9.69
CA TYR A 97 1.48 11.97 9.42
C TYR A 97 1.53 13.09 8.37
N PHE A 98 0.92 12.83 7.24
CA PHE A 98 0.76 13.82 6.19
C PHE A 98 -0.72 14.06 5.89
N LEU A 99 -1.21 15.23 6.27
CA LEU A 99 -2.63 15.59 6.22
C LEU A 99 -3.32 15.29 4.87
N PRO A 100 -2.70 15.51 3.70
CA PRO A 100 -3.33 15.19 2.41
C PRO A 100 -3.74 13.74 2.22
N PHE A 101 -3.16 12.77 2.94
CA PHE A 101 -3.62 11.38 2.88
C PHE A 101 -5.07 11.21 3.36
N MET A 102 -5.55 12.08 4.25
CA MET A 102 -6.96 12.12 4.69
C MET A 102 -7.93 12.29 3.51
N LEU A 103 -7.51 12.95 2.43
CA LEU A 103 -8.36 13.12 1.23
C LEU A 103 -8.74 11.79 0.59
N THR A 104 -7.85 10.77 0.64
CA THR A 104 -8.15 9.44 0.11
C THR A 104 -9.26 8.76 0.89
N GLU A 105 -9.28 8.98 2.21
CA GLU A 105 -10.30 8.44 3.09
C GLU A 105 -11.65 9.12 2.88
N ILE A 106 -11.64 10.45 2.77
CA ILE A 106 -12.84 11.23 2.45
C ILE A 106 -13.41 10.80 1.10
N ALA A 107 -12.57 10.71 0.06
CA ALA A 107 -12.99 10.31 -1.28
C ALA A 107 -13.55 8.88 -1.32
N SER A 108 -12.90 7.93 -0.66
CA SER A 108 -13.37 6.54 -0.57
C SER A 108 -14.73 6.44 0.12
N THR A 109 -14.88 7.13 1.26
CA THR A 109 -16.13 7.13 2.03
C THR A 109 -17.25 7.84 1.25
N MET A 110 -16.91 8.91 0.54
CA MET A 110 -17.86 9.62 -0.32
C MET A 110 -18.35 8.76 -1.48
N ILE A 111 -17.47 8.02 -2.16
CA ILE A 111 -17.85 7.11 -3.26
C ILE A 111 -18.80 6.03 -2.74
N TYR A 112 -18.50 5.42 -1.58
CA TYR A 112 -19.43 4.46 -0.98
C TYR A 112 -20.78 5.09 -0.65
N ALA A 113 -20.80 6.28 -0.07
CA ALA A 113 -22.03 6.98 0.27
C ALA A 113 -22.86 7.30 -0.98
N LEU A 114 -22.24 7.85 -2.04
CA LEU A 114 -22.94 8.16 -3.30
C LEU A 114 -23.53 6.92 -3.98
N CYS A 115 -22.87 5.77 -3.86
CA CYS A 115 -23.34 4.52 -4.47
C CYS A 115 -24.36 3.76 -3.62
N LEU A 116 -24.27 3.83 -2.29
CA LEU A 116 -25.00 2.92 -1.40
C LEU A 116 -26.06 3.60 -0.50
N TYR A 117 -25.91 4.91 -0.20
CA TYR A 117 -26.85 5.60 0.69
C TYR A 117 -28.20 5.79 0.02
N ARG A 118 -29.28 5.34 0.69
CA ARG A 118 -30.67 5.45 0.25
C ARG A 118 -30.92 5.06 -1.21
N THR A 119 -30.23 4.01 -1.66
CA THR A 119 -30.39 3.48 -3.02
C THR A 119 -30.87 2.03 -2.97
N ARG A 120 -31.36 1.51 -4.11
CA ARG A 120 -31.57 0.06 -4.27
C ARG A 120 -30.20 -0.63 -4.34
N ILE A 121 -29.81 -1.27 -3.25
CA ILE A 121 -28.50 -1.92 -3.14
C ILE A 121 -28.52 -3.19 -3.99
N SER A 122 -27.57 -3.28 -4.92
CA SER A 122 -27.36 -4.45 -5.78
C SER A 122 -25.88 -4.84 -5.76
N PRO A 123 -25.53 -6.11 -6.02
CA PRO A 123 -24.13 -6.53 -6.15
C PRO A 123 -23.36 -5.68 -7.14
N THR A 124 -23.96 -5.31 -8.26
CA THR A 124 -23.33 -4.45 -9.28
C THR A 124 -22.95 -3.08 -8.74
N ARG A 125 -23.81 -2.44 -7.92
CA ARG A 125 -23.49 -1.14 -7.31
C ARG A 125 -22.37 -1.24 -6.30
N VAL A 126 -22.31 -2.32 -5.52
CA VAL A 126 -21.22 -2.58 -4.58
C VAL A 126 -19.90 -2.77 -5.32
N MET A 127 -19.92 -3.58 -6.38
CA MET A 127 -18.74 -3.81 -7.22
C MET A 127 -18.28 -2.52 -7.91
N LEU A 128 -19.22 -1.73 -8.46
CA LEU A 128 -18.91 -0.45 -9.08
C LEU A 128 -18.31 0.54 -8.08
N SER A 129 -18.85 0.64 -6.86
CA SER A 129 -18.27 1.51 -5.83
C SER A 129 -16.84 1.11 -5.49
N ARG A 130 -16.56 -0.19 -5.37
CA ARG A 130 -15.21 -0.68 -5.11
C ARG A 130 -14.27 -0.44 -6.29
N PHE A 131 -14.73 -0.65 -7.51
CA PHE A 131 -13.96 -0.34 -8.72
C PHE A 131 -13.59 1.16 -8.78
N CYS A 132 -14.56 2.05 -8.55
CA CYS A 132 -14.29 3.49 -8.51
C CYS A 132 -13.26 3.86 -7.45
N ILE A 133 -13.30 3.25 -6.27
CA ILE A 133 -12.29 3.49 -5.23
C ILE A 133 -10.92 2.96 -5.66
N CYS A 134 -10.83 1.74 -6.16
CA CYS A 134 -9.57 1.18 -6.64
C CYS A 134 -8.94 2.03 -7.74
N PHE A 135 -9.74 2.50 -8.69
CA PHE A 135 -9.22 3.27 -9.82
C PHE A 135 -8.98 4.75 -9.44
N PHE A 136 -10.03 5.47 -9.03
CA PHE A 136 -9.91 6.93 -8.83
C PHE A 136 -9.14 7.28 -7.56
N VAL A 137 -9.31 6.53 -6.46
CA VAL A 137 -8.65 6.85 -5.20
C VAL A 137 -7.28 6.19 -5.10
N ASN A 138 -7.22 4.85 -5.19
CA ASN A 138 -5.98 4.13 -4.92
C ASN A 138 -4.96 4.22 -6.06
N VAL A 139 -5.41 4.34 -7.33
CA VAL A 139 -4.49 4.48 -8.47
C VAL A 139 -4.26 5.95 -8.77
N VAL A 140 -5.30 6.73 -9.07
CA VAL A 140 -5.12 8.10 -9.56
C VAL A 140 -4.79 9.07 -8.42
N MET A 141 -5.69 9.24 -7.45
CA MET A 141 -5.53 10.27 -6.42
C MET A 141 -4.33 10.02 -5.50
N GLN A 142 -4.12 8.78 -5.09
CA GLN A 142 -3.01 8.41 -4.22
C GLN A 142 -1.64 8.67 -4.88
N GLN A 143 -1.57 8.57 -6.21
CA GLN A 143 -0.39 8.91 -6.99
C GLN A 143 0.05 10.36 -6.80
N PHE A 144 -0.92 11.29 -6.96
CA PHE A 144 -0.66 12.72 -6.78
C PHE A 144 -0.32 13.08 -5.32
N ILE A 145 -0.96 12.41 -4.36
CA ILE A 145 -0.68 12.64 -2.95
C ILE A 145 0.72 12.16 -2.57
N TYR A 146 1.18 11.01 -3.09
CA TYR A 146 2.56 10.55 -2.90
C TYR A 146 3.57 11.49 -3.58
N ALA A 147 3.29 11.98 -4.79
CA ALA A 147 4.14 12.97 -5.42
C ALA A 147 4.26 14.24 -4.56
N TRP A 148 3.13 14.71 -4.02
CA TRP A 148 3.13 15.85 -3.11
C TRP A 148 3.91 15.57 -1.83
N TRP A 149 3.77 14.38 -1.26
CA TRP A 149 4.55 13.92 -0.11
C TRP A 149 6.05 13.98 -0.38
N TYR A 150 6.51 13.43 -1.52
CA TYR A 150 7.94 13.45 -1.87
C TYR A 150 8.48 14.85 -2.08
N VAL A 151 7.72 15.77 -2.67
CA VAL A 151 8.10 17.18 -2.76
C VAL A 151 8.20 17.81 -1.37
N TYR A 152 7.24 17.50 -0.48
CA TYR A 152 7.22 18.01 0.89
C TYR A 152 8.44 17.59 1.71
N ILE A 153 8.91 16.36 1.56
CA ILE A 153 10.10 15.85 2.24
C ILE A 153 11.42 16.20 1.53
N GLY A 154 11.37 17.06 0.51
CA GLY A 154 12.56 17.54 -0.20
C GLY A 154 13.16 16.57 -1.22
N ASN A 155 12.38 15.60 -1.71
CA ASN A 155 12.83 14.62 -2.69
C ASN A 155 12.04 14.69 -4.02
N PRO A 156 12.24 15.74 -4.85
CA PRO A 156 11.47 15.97 -6.07
C PRO A 156 11.69 14.92 -7.18
N GLU A 157 12.83 14.25 -7.21
CA GLU A 157 13.09 13.21 -8.20
C GLU A 157 12.20 11.98 -7.93
N GLN A 158 12.08 11.55 -6.68
CA GLN A 158 11.12 10.50 -6.30
C GLN A 158 9.66 10.92 -6.54
N ALA A 159 9.36 12.20 -6.49
CA ALA A 159 8.03 12.69 -6.85
C ALA A 159 7.72 12.43 -8.33
N LYS A 160 8.66 12.71 -9.25
CA LYS A 160 8.51 12.40 -10.67
C LYS A 160 8.36 10.90 -10.91
N GLU A 161 9.21 10.10 -10.30
CA GLU A 161 9.16 8.64 -10.40
C GLU A 161 7.85 8.07 -9.83
N SER A 162 7.32 8.62 -8.74
CA SER A 162 6.05 8.18 -8.16
C SER A 162 4.86 8.40 -9.09
N VAL A 163 4.90 9.37 -9.99
CA VAL A 163 3.83 9.68 -10.96
C VAL A 163 3.99 8.88 -12.25
N LEU A 164 5.20 8.78 -12.79
CA LEU A 164 5.48 8.25 -14.13
C LEU A 164 6.23 6.90 -14.13
N GLY A 165 6.80 6.50 -12.99
CA GLY A 165 7.74 5.38 -12.91
C GLY A 165 7.14 4.02 -12.55
N ILE A 166 8.03 3.10 -12.26
CA ILE A 166 7.76 1.68 -11.93
C ILE A 166 6.84 1.53 -10.71
N MET A 167 6.92 2.43 -9.72
CA MET A 167 6.03 2.42 -8.55
C MET A 167 4.56 2.56 -8.95
N THR A 168 4.26 3.30 -10.02
CA THR A 168 2.91 3.45 -10.59
C THR A 168 2.40 2.13 -11.13
N VAL A 169 3.22 1.44 -11.91
CA VAL A 169 2.86 0.15 -12.53
C VAL A 169 2.59 -0.89 -11.45
N ALA A 170 3.47 -1.02 -10.46
CA ALA A 170 3.29 -1.94 -9.34
C ALA A 170 2.00 -1.66 -8.54
N ARG A 171 1.66 -0.38 -8.35
CA ARG A 171 0.43 0.04 -7.67
C ARG A 171 -0.82 -0.31 -8.48
N ILE A 172 -0.81 -0.08 -9.79
CA ILE A 172 -1.91 -0.45 -10.68
C ILE A 172 -2.15 -1.95 -10.61
N PHE A 173 -1.10 -2.76 -10.79
CA PHE A 173 -1.21 -4.21 -10.74
C PHE A 173 -1.71 -4.71 -9.38
N LYS A 174 -1.20 -4.17 -8.27
CA LYS A 174 -1.66 -4.50 -6.93
C LYS A 174 -3.16 -4.24 -6.77
N ASN A 175 -3.64 -3.04 -7.15
CA ASN A 175 -5.05 -2.68 -7.00
C ASN A 175 -5.94 -3.49 -7.94
N LEU A 176 -5.48 -3.78 -9.16
CA LEU A 176 -6.23 -4.60 -10.12
C LEU A 176 -6.35 -6.06 -9.63
N ALA A 177 -5.29 -6.61 -9.04
CA ALA A 177 -5.30 -7.94 -8.47
C ALA A 177 -6.21 -8.04 -7.24
N MET A 178 -6.22 -7.01 -6.39
CA MET A 178 -6.99 -7.00 -5.15
C MET A 178 -8.48 -6.67 -5.37
N PHE A 179 -8.81 -5.86 -6.38
CA PHE A 179 -10.18 -5.40 -6.64
C PHE A 179 -11.23 -6.53 -6.67
N PRO A 180 -11.05 -7.63 -7.42
CA PRO A 180 -12.07 -8.67 -7.51
C PRO A 180 -12.33 -9.34 -6.15
N ILE A 181 -11.27 -9.62 -5.40
CA ILE A 181 -11.34 -10.26 -4.08
C ILE A 181 -12.10 -9.34 -3.11
N GLU A 182 -11.70 -8.08 -3.03
CA GLU A 182 -12.32 -7.07 -2.17
C GLU A 182 -13.78 -6.79 -2.54
N ALA A 183 -14.11 -6.78 -3.84
CA ALA A 183 -15.47 -6.60 -4.32
C ALA A 183 -16.39 -7.77 -3.90
N VAL A 184 -15.89 -9.00 -3.99
CA VAL A 184 -16.65 -10.20 -3.54
C VAL A 184 -16.83 -10.18 -2.02
N VAL A 185 -15.75 -9.96 -1.25
CA VAL A 185 -15.79 -9.91 0.22
C VAL A 185 -16.78 -8.84 0.68
N LEU A 186 -16.70 -7.63 0.12
CA LEU A 186 -17.61 -6.54 0.46
C LEU A 186 -19.07 -6.85 0.09
N THR A 187 -19.30 -7.46 -1.06
CA THR A 187 -20.65 -7.83 -1.50
C THR A 187 -21.28 -8.86 -0.57
N LEU A 188 -20.53 -9.88 -0.17
CA LEU A 188 -21.00 -10.91 0.77
C LEU A 188 -21.26 -10.31 2.16
N PHE A 189 -20.36 -9.46 2.65
CA PHE A 189 -20.48 -8.77 3.92
C PHE A 189 -21.74 -7.90 3.98
N LEU A 190 -21.94 -7.04 2.99
CA LEU A 190 -23.13 -6.18 2.94
C LEU A 190 -24.42 -6.99 2.78
N ARG A 191 -24.40 -8.08 2.01
CA ARG A 191 -25.54 -9.00 1.91
C ARG A 191 -25.95 -9.56 3.26
N PHE A 192 -24.98 -9.97 4.07
CA PHE A 192 -25.23 -10.52 5.41
C PHE A 192 -25.78 -9.47 6.38
N LEU A 193 -25.25 -8.26 6.35
CA LEU A 193 -25.61 -7.19 7.30
C LEU A 193 -26.84 -6.39 6.89
N LEU A 194 -27.19 -6.33 5.61
CA LEU A 194 -28.30 -5.54 5.11
C LEU A 194 -29.64 -5.85 5.79
N PRO A 195 -30.07 -7.12 5.98
CA PRO A 195 -31.31 -7.42 6.67
C PRO A 195 -31.31 -6.98 8.15
N ILE A 196 -30.13 -7.03 8.82
CA ILE A 196 -29.99 -6.60 10.20
C ILE A 196 -30.13 -5.08 10.28
N CYS A 197 -29.47 -4.33 9.41
CA CYS A 197 -29.55 -2.88 9.35
C CYS A 197 -30.96 -2.38 9.02
N ARG A 198 -31.69 -3.10 8.16
CA ARG A 198 -33.09 -2.82 7.85
C ARG A 198 -34.00 -3.01 9.07
N ARG A 199 -33.87 -4.14 9.77
CA ARG A 199 -34.65 -4.40 11.00
C ARG A 199 -34.38 -3.34 12.06
N ALA A 200 -33.15 -2.86 12.18
CA ALA A 200 -32.75 -1.78 13.08
C ALA A 200 -33.17 -0.38 12.59
N LYS A 201 -33.83 -0.28 11.42
CA LYS A 201 -34.23 1.00 10.78
C LYS A 201 -33.05 1.97 10.62
N LEU A 202 -31.87 1.45 10.26
CA LEU A 202 -30.66 2.23 9.99
C LEU A 202 -30.51 2.52 8.50
N VAL A 203 -31.07 1.69 7.64
CA VAL A 203 -30.91 1.79 6.19
C VAL A 203 -32.28 1.80 5.50
N TYR A 204 -32.44 2.72 4.57
CA TYR A 204 -33.62 2.85 3.70
C TYR A 204 -33.22 2.50 2.27
N CYS A 205 -33.45 1.28 1.84
CA CYS A 205 -33.02 0.75 0.53
C CYS A 205 -34.15 0.11 -0.30
N GLY A 206 -35.40 0.41 0.04
CA GLY A 206 -36.59 -0.21 -0.63
C GLY A 206 -36.66 -1.72 -0.39
N ASP A 207 -37.55 -2.43 -1.10
CA ASP A 207 -37.78 -3.87 -0.94
C ASP A 207 -36.74 -4.76 -1.65
N ALA A 208 -35.65 -4.17 -2.17
CA ALA A 208 -34.62 -4.94 -2.82
C ALA A 208 -33.80 -5.73 -1.78
N ASP A 209 -34.22 -6.98 -1.55
CA ASP A 209 -33.30 -7.97 -1.02
C ASP A 209 -32.12 -8.10 -2.01
N MET A 210 -30.92 -8.20 -1.48
CA MET A 210 -29.73 -8.47 -2.29
C MET A 210 -29.79 -9.94 -2.74
N LYS A 211 -30.82 -10.27 -3.55
CA LYS A 211 -30.98 -11.62 -4.15
C LYS A 211 -29.96 -11.75 -5.27
N PHE A 212 -29.20 -12.83 -5.22
CA PHE A 212 -28.31 -13.15 -6.32
C PHE A 212 -29.08 -13.94 -7.39
N ASP A 213 -29.14 -13.38 -8.57
CA ASP A 213 -29.48 -14.14 -9.77
C ASP A 213 -28.34 -15.08 -10.15
N LYS A 214 -28.64 -16.19 -10.84
CA LYS A 214 -27.61 -17.15 -11.30
C LYS A 214 -26.46 -16.46 -12.04
N LYS A 215 -26.78 -15.46 -12.89
CA LYS A 215 -25.77 -14.66 -13.59
C LYS A 215 -24.84 -13.91 -12.64
N GLN A 216 -25.38 -13.32 -11.57
CA GLN A 216 -24.58 -12.60 -10.57
C GLN A 216 -23.70 -13.53 -9.75
N ILE A 217 -24.18 -14.75 -9.42
CA ILE A 217 -23.36 -15.77 -8.74
C ILE A 217 -22.19 -16.16 -9.65
N VAL A 218 -22.45 -16.45 -10.92
CA VAL A 218 -21.39 -16.79 -11.89
C VAL A 218 -20.40 -15.63 -12.00
N THR A 219 -20.88 -14.38 -12.10
CA THR A 219 -19.99 -13.20 -12.16
C THR A 219 -19.12 -13.08 -10.92
N LEU A 220 -19.66 -13.31 -9.72
CA LEU A 220 -18.87 -13.25 -8.46
C LEU A 220 -17.82 -14.36 -8.41
N VAL A 221 -18.17 -15.59 -8.83
CA VAL A 221 -17.23 -16.71 -8.90
C VAL A 221 -16.11 -16.42 -9.92
N CYS A 222 -16.46 -15.94 -11.12
CA CYS A 222 -15.48 -15.57 -12.14
C CYS A 222 -14.55 -14.44 -11.64
N LEU A 223 -15.09 -13.41 -10.99
CA LEU A 223 -14.29 -12.34 -10.39
C LEU A 223 -13.35 -12.86 -9.32
N MET A 224 -13.83 -13.77 -8.46
CA MET A 224 -12.98 -14.36 -7.42
C MET A 224 -11.82 -15.17 -8.04
N LEU A 225 -12.11 -15.98 -9.07
CA LEU A 225 -11.06 -16.72 -9.78
C LEU A 225 -10.05 -15.81 -10.46
N ILE A 226 -10.51 -14.77 -11.16
CA ILE A 226 -9.64 -13.76 -11.76
C ILE A 226 -8.78 -13.09 -10.68
N GLY A 227 -9.38 -12.70 -9.55
CA GLY A 227 -8.68 -12.11 -8.42
C GLY A 227 -7.61 -13.03 -7.83
N CYS A 228 -7.92 -14.31 -7.63
CA CYS A 228 -6.95 -15.28 -7.14
C CYS A 228 -5.79 -15.48 -8.12
N ILE A 229 -6.09 -15.62 -9.42
CA ILE A 229 -5.05 -15.77 -10.45
C ILE A 229 -4.18 -14.51 -10.51
N SER A 230 -4.79 -13.32 -10.49
CA SER A 230 -4.07 -12.04 -10.51
C SER A 230 -3.22 -11.84 -9.26
N ALA A 231 -3.73 -12.22 -8.07
CA ALA A 231 -2.98 -12.14 -6.82
C ALA A 231 -1.76 -13.10 -6.82
N VAL A 232 -1.94 -14.33 -7.27
CA VAL A 232 -0.85 -15.30 -7.41
C VAL A 232 0.19 -14.80 -8.42
N SER A 233 -0.25 -14.28 -9.57
CA SER A 233 0.64 -13.72 -10.59
C SER A 233 1.41 -12.50 -10.05
N TYR A 234 0.76 -11.62 -9.29
CA TYR A 234 1.43 -10.49 -8.65
C TYR A 234 2.43 -10.95 -7.58
N MET A 235 2.07 -11.95 -6.76
CA MET A 235 2.99 -12.51 -5.77
C MET A 235 4.21 -13.16 -6.44
N ALA A 236 4.01 -13.92 -7.51
CA ALA A 236 5.10 -14.51 -8.28
C ALA A 236 6.01 -13.44 -8.90
N TYR A 237 5.41 -12.38 -9.46
CA TYR A 237 6.15 -11.22 -9.96
C TYR A 237 6.99 -10.57 -8.87
N ARG A 238 6.38 -10.30 -7.71
CA ARG A 238 7.09 -9.67 -6.57
C ARG A 238 8.16 -10.59 -5.98
N TYR A 239 7.89 -11.88 -5.89
CA TYR A 239 8.88 -12.86 -5.45
C TYR A 239 10.09 -12.86 -6.38
N ASN A 240 9.89 -12.93 -7.70
CA ASN A 240 10.99 -12.89 -8.67
C ASN A 240 11.73 -11.53 -8.69
N THR A 241 11.07 -10.43 -8.29
CA THR A 241 11.65 -9.08 -8.31
C THR A 241 12.27 -8.71 -6.96
N SER A 242 11.68 -9.15 -5.83
CA SER A 242 12.13 -8.82 -4.47
C SER A 242 13.05 -9.88 -3.85
N SER A 243 12.99 -11.13 -4.31
CA SER A 243 13.89 -12.19 -3.81
C SER A 243 15.35 -11.90 -4.15
N ARG A 244 15.59 -10.97 -5.09
CA ARG A 244 16.94 -10.53 -5.45
C ARG A 244 17.46 -9.35 -4.62
N SER A 245 16.63 -8.69 -3.80
CA SER A 245 17.11 -7.59 -2.96
C SER A 245 17.07 -7.85 -1.45
N ALA A 246 16.24 -8.79 -0.98
CA ALA A 246 16.04 -8.99 0.46
C ALA A 246 16.21 -10.43 0.95
N ASP A 247 15.97 -11.45 0.09
CA ASP A 247 15.89 -12.87 0.48
C ASP A 247 16.95 -13.75 -0.17
N TYR A 248 18.06 -13.20 -0.71
CA TYR A 248 19.21 -14.02 -1.00
C TYR A 248 19.60 -14.76 0.28
N LYS A 249 19.78 -16.07 0.17
CA LYS A 249 20.52 -16.79 1.19
C LYS A 249 21.80 -16.00 1.45
N THR A 250 22.19 -15.91 2.70
CA THR A 250 23.35 -15.10 3.10
C THR A 250 24.56 -15.33 2.20
N GLU A 251 24.79 -16.58 1.79
CA GLU A 251 25.89 -16.98 0.90
C GLU A 251 25.79 -16.36 -0.51
N GLU A 252 24.59 -16.37 -1.13
CA GLU A 252 24.37 -15.78 -2.47
C GLU A 252 24.57 -14.25 -2.42
N ARG A 253 24.07 -13.61 -1.35
CA ARG A 253 24.26 -12.17 -1.15
C ARG A 253 25.72 -11.80 -0.97
N VAL A 254 26.46 -12.55 -0.17
CA VAL A 254 27.90 -12.36 0.03
C VAL A 254 28.64 -12.46 -1.31
N ALA A 255 28.38 -13.50 -2.10
CA ALA A 255 29.00 -13.68 -3.40
C ALA A 255 28.68 -12.54 -4.37
N ILE A 256 27.45 -12.03 -4.39
CA ILE A 256 27.08 -10.87 -5.22
C ILE A 256 27.79 -9.61 -4.73
N GLN A 257 27.79 -9.36 -3.43
CA GLN A 257 28.44 -8.17 -2.85
C GLN A 257 29.95 -8.16 -3.10
N GLN A 258 30.61 -9.32 -3.00
CA GLN A 258 32.02 -9.48 -3.35
C GLN A 258 32.26 -9.21 -4.83
N SER A 259 31.46 -9.81 -5.73
CA SER A 259 31.60 -9.57 -7.18
C SER A 259 31.34 -8.10 -7.57
N MET A 260 30.51 -7.39 -6.81
CA MET A 260 30.30 -5.96 -7.03
C MET A 260 31.48 -5.12 -6.49
N ALA A 261 32.12 -5.53 -5.40
CA ALA A 261 33.33 -4.88 -4.91
C ALA A 261 34.48 -5.05 -5.91
N ASP A 262 34.70 -6.27 -6.42
CA ASP A 262 35.71 -6.53 -7.46
C ASP A 262 35.48 -5.64 -8.70
N LEU A 263 34.19 -5.50 -9.12
CA LEU A 263 33.84 -4.66 -10.26
C LEU A 263 34.07 -3.17 -10.00
N VAL A 264 33.72 -2.69 -8.80
CA VAL A 264 33.96 -1.28 -8.41
C VAL A 264 35.45 -1.00 -8.41
N LEU A 265 36.26 -1.89 -7.87
CA LEU A 265 37.76 -1.76 -7.84
C LEU A 265 38.35 -1.83 -9.26
N GLU A 266 37.81 -2.66 -10.15
CA GLU A 266 38.25 -2.70 -11.56
C GLU A 266 37.95 -1.42 -12.33
N LYS A 267 36.84 -0.75 -12.00
CA LYS A 267 36.35 0.43 -12.72
C LYS A 267 36.76 1.77 -12.13
N THR A 268 37.23 1.76 -10.88
CA THR A 268 37.62 2.99 -10.14
C THR A 268 38.95 2.75 -9.47
N ASP A 269 39.92 3.62 -9.71
CA ASP A 269 41.26 3.57 -9.07
C ASP A 269 41.29 4.27 -7.70
N ASP A 270 40.16 4.52 -7.08
CA ASP A 270 40.03 5.42 -5.94
C ASP A 270 40.25 4.74 -4.57
N TRP A 271 40.19 3.37 -4.51
CA TRP A 271 40.22 2.63 -3.23
C TRP A 271 41.10 1.37 -3.28
N ASP A 272 41.62 0.94 -2.13
CA ASP A 272 42.39 -0.30 -1.98
C ASP A 272 41.52 -1.54 -1.79
N ASP A 273 41.96 -2.68 -2.34
CA ASP A 273 41.23 -3.97 -2.38
C ASP A 273 40.78 -4.48 -1.02
N GLU A 274 41.61 -4.29 0.04
CA GLU A 274 41.35 -4.87 1.37
C GLU A 274 40.30 -4.09 2.19
N THR A 275 39.96 -2.88 1.78
CA THR A 275 39.17 -1.94 2.59
C THR A 275 37.78 -1.71 2.05
N VAL A 276 37.47 -2.16 0.83
CA VAL A 276 36.20 -1.88 0.15
C VAL A 276 35.15 -2.97 0.37
N PHE A 277 33.98 -2.54 0.80
CA PHE A 277 32.78 -3.39 0.95
C PHE A 277 31.62 -2.84 0.13
N CYS A 278 30.98 -3.70 -0.63
CA CYS A 278 29.77 -3.35 -1.36
C CYS A 278 28.54 -3.94 -0.70
N VAL A 279 27.52 -3.10 -0.49
CA VAL A 279 26.21 -3.55 0.01
C VAL A 279 25.16 -3.26 -1.05
N VAL A 280 24.45 -4.28 -1.51
CA VAL A 280 23.37 -4.12 -2.48
C VAL A 280 22.17 -3.44 -1.82
N ASP A 281 21.92 -2.20 -2.21
CA ASP A 281 20.76 -1.42 -1.75
C ASP A 281 19.47 -1.84 -2.46
N SER A 282 19.55 -2.09 -3.75
CA SER A 282 18.44 -2.62 -4.54
C SER A 282 18.96 -3.41 -5.74
N ALA A 283 18.19 -4.40 -6.16
CA ALA A 283 18.37 -5.12 -7.40
C ALA A 283 17.01 -5.23 -8.09
N TYR A 284 16.92 -4.73 -9.31
CA TYR A 284 15.70 -4.76 -10.11
C TYR A 284 15.91 -5.55 -11.39
N ARG A 285 15.02 -6.50 -11.65
CA ARG A 285 14.96 -7.22 -12.92
C ARG A 285 13.52 -7.27 -13.41
N GLY A 286 13.27 -6.80 -14.63
CA GLY A 286 11.98 -6.93 -15.30
C GLY A 286 11.62 -8.40 -15.58
N LEU A 287 10.32 -8.70 -15.67
CA LEU A 287 9.79 -10.06 -15.79
C LEU A 287 10.30 -10.82 -17.03
N PHE A 288 10.66 -10.07 -18.09
CA PHE A 288 11.15 -10.59 -19.37
C PHE A 288 12.50 -10.00 -19.76
N GLN A 289 13.17 -9.31 -18.84
CA GLN A 289 14.49 -8.73 -19.08
C GLN A 289 15.60 -9.68 -18.64
N GLU A 290 16.66 -9.72 -19.42
CA GLU A 290 17.88 -10.47 -19.10
C GLU A 290 18.83 -9.64 -18.25
N GLU A 291 18.50 -8.37 -18.08
CA GLU A 291 19.28 -7.35 -17.38
C GLU A 291 18.77 -7.15 -15.96
N THR A 292 19.70 -6.92 -15.03
CA THR A 292 19.42 -6.59 -13.65
C THR A 292 20.09 -5.27 -13.33
N ASP A 293 19.30 -4.30 -12.86
CA ASP A 293 19.77 -3.01 -12.38
C ASP A 293 20.09 -3.11 -10.89
N TYR A 294 21.35 -2.95 -10.55
CA TYR A 294 21.84 -2.96 -9.18
C TYR A 294 22.12 -1.53 -8.73
N THR A 295 21.60 -1.13 -7.59
CA THR A 295 22.12 0.03 -6.84
C THR A 295 22.91 -0.49 -5.67
N VAL A 296 24.20 -0.13 -5.63
CA VAL A 296 25.18 -0.65 -4.68
C VAL A 296 25.75 0.51 -3.88
N ALA A 297 25.71 0.42 -2.56
CA ALA A 297 26.42 1.34 -1.68
C ALA A 297 27.83 0.82 -1.42
N VAL A 298 28.82 1.67 -1.65
CA VAL A 298 30.25 1.40 -1.43
C VAL A 298 30.65 1.93 -0.07
N TYR A 299 31.27 1.08 0.72
CA TYR A 299 31.78 1.38 2.05
C TYR A 299 33.28 1.10 2.14
N VAL A 300 33.97 1.90 2.90
CA VAL A 300 35.37 1.70 3.28
C VAL A 300 35.41 1.33 4.76
N LEU A 301 36.34 0.45 5.12
CA LEU A 301 36.57 0.00 6.49
C LEU A 301 37.23 1.12 7.31
N ASP A 302 36.63 1.45 8.44
CA ASP A 302 37.27 2.22 9.49
C ASP A 302 38.07 1.25 10.38
N GLU A 303 39.39 1.20 10.16
CA GLU A 303 40.27 0.26 10.87
C GLU A 303 40.31 0.47 12.38
N GLU A 304 40.23 1.71 12.85
CA GLU A 304 40.23 2.01 14.28
C GLU A 304 38.94 1.52 14.95
N ALA A 305 37.81 1.83 14.35
CA ALA A 305 36.50 1.38 14.84
C ALA A 305 36.35 -0.15 14.75
N PHE A 306 36.91 -0.76 13.71
CA PHE A 306 36.90 -2.21 13.55
C PHE A 306 37.75 -2.91 14.59
N ALA A 307 38.99 -2.43 14.83
CA ALA A 307 39.91 -2.96 15.86
C ALA A 307 39.29 -2.82 17.27
N ALA A 308 38.68 -1.68 17.57
CA ALA A 308 37.95 -1.48 18.82
C ALA A 308 36.78 -2.49 18.98
N GLY A 309 36.03 -2.73 17.90
CA GLY A 309 34.95 -3.73 17.88
C GLY A 309 35.46 -5.14 18.11
N GLN A 310 36.55 -5.54 17.49
CA GLN A 310 37.19 -6.85 17.70
C GLN A 310 37.70 -7.04 19.14
N ALA A 311 38.21 -5.99 19.76
CA ALA A 311 38.65 -6.04 21.14
C ALA A 311 37.48 -6.26 22.13
N GLU A 312 36.30 -5.73 21.83
CA GLU A 312 35.09 -5.91 22.63
C GLU A 312 34.38 -7.25 22.33
N ASP A 313 34.30 -7.63 21.05
CA ASP A 313 33.63 -8.86 20.56
C ASP A 313 34.55 -9.62 19.58
N PRO A 314 35.24 -10.68 20.02
CA PRO A 314 36.10 -11.48 19.15
C PRO A 314 35.38 -12.17 17.96
N SER A 315 34.05 -12.25 18.01
CA SER A 315 33.24 -12.76 16.88
C SER A 315 33.01 -11.71 15.78
N TYR A 316 33.46 -10.49 15.97
CA TYR A 316 33.38 -9.41 15.00
C TYR A 316 34.49 -9.52 13.99
N THR A 317 34.20 -10.13 12.84
CA THR A 317 35.19 -10.46 11.80
C THR A 317 34.85 -9.79 10.47
N VAL A 318 35.80 -9.68 9.57
CA VAL A 318 35.60 -9.18 8.19
C VAL A 318 34.55 -9.99 7.45
N GLU A 319 34.50 -11.31 7.64
CA GLU A 319 33.50 -12.18 7.07
C GLU A 319 32.08 -11.78 7.49
N LYS A 320 31.91 -11.31 8.74
CA LYS A 320 30.63 -10.84 9.24
C LYS A 320 30.18 -9.54 8.53
N LEU A 321 31.09 -8.66 8.17
CA LEU A 321 30.80 -7.43 7.41
C LEU A 321 30.22 -7.75 6.04
N TRP A 322 30.73 -8.77 5.35
CA TRP A 322 30.19 -9.25 4.08
C TRP A 322 28.73 -9.78 4.18
N THR A 323 28.30 -10.18 5.37
CA THR A 323 26.91 -10.63 5.58
C THR A 323 25.91 -9.48 5.71
N TYR A 324 26.37 -8.23 5.73
CA TYR A 324 25.52 -7.06 5.92
C TYR A 324 24.55 -6.85 4.74
N SER A 325 23.41 -6.29 5.08
CA SER A 325 22.35 -5.88 4.14
C SER A 325 22.19 -4.36 4.22
N LYS A 326 21.37 -3.79 3.35
CA LYS A 326 21.05 -2.35 3.28
C LYS A 326 20.88 -1.64 4.64
N SER A 327 20.31 -2.30 5.63
CA SER A 327 20.07 -1.71 6.96
C SER A 327 21.19 -1.98 7.97
N SER A 328 22.05 -2.96 7.72
CA SER A 328 23.05 -3.42 8.69
C SER A 328 24.13 -2.38 8.99
N PRO A 329 24.74 -1.70 7.99
CA PRO A 329 25.76 -0.69 8.27
C PRO A 329 25.26 0.47 9.13
N LYS A 330 23.97 0.84 8.97
CA LYS A 330 23.33 1.90 9.78
C LYS A 330 23.05 1.48 11.22
N LYS A 331 23.00 0.17 11.47
CA LYS A 331 22.74 -0.46 12.77
C LYS A 331 23.97 -1.10 13.35
N ASP A 332 25.11 -0.97 12.68
CA ASP A 332 26.37 -1.50 13.17
C ASP A 332 26.74 -0.81 14.50
N LYS A 333 26.89 -1.63 15.54
CA LYS A 333 27.21 -1.16 16.88
C LYS A 333 28.56 -0.43 16.93
N TYR A 334 29.51 -0.86 16.10
CA TYR A 334 30.88 -0.33 16.08
C TYR A 334 31.09 0.74 15.00
N GLN A 335 30.13 0.92 14.11
CA GLN A 335 30.17 1.87 12.98
C GLN A 335 31.50 1.77 12.17
N SER A 336 31.94 0.54 11.93
CA SER A 336 33.22 0.24 11.26
C SER A 336 33.15 0.39 9.73
N LEU A 337 32.00 0.70 9.13
CA LEU A 337 31.84 0.93 7.70
C LEU A 337 31.38 2.35 7.41
N ILE A 338 32.19 3.08 6.63
CA ILE A 338 31.91 4.46 6.20
C ILE A 338 31.46 4.43 4.75
N LYS A 339 30.26 4.95 4.45
CA LYS A 339 29.77 5.04 3.08
C LYS A 339 30.53 6.12 2.32
N VAL A 340 31.18 5.72 1.21
CA VAL A 340 31.98 6.62 0.38
C VAL A 340 31.36 6.89 -0.99
N ALA A 341 30.57 5.96 -1.53
CA ALA A 341 29.95 6.13 -2.83
C ALA A 341 28.63 5.35 -2.95
N SER A 342 27.90 5.63 -4.02
CA SER A 342 26.76 4.84 -4.48
C SER A 342 26.91 4.61 -5.99
N CYS A 343 26.85 3.35 -6.42
CA CYS A 343 27.03 2.98 -7.81
C CYS A 343 25.76 2.32 -8.35
N ASP A 344 25.37 2.72 -9.56
CA ASP A 344 24.30 2.07 -10.33
C ASP A 344 24.95 1.22 -11.43
N ILE A 345 24.60 -0.07 -11.46
CA ILE A 345 25.23 -1.09 -12.29
C ILE A 345 24.15 -1.88 -13.03
N VAL A 346 24.18 -1.86 -14.36
CA VAL A 346 23.30 -2.71 -15.19
C VAL A 346 24.10 -3.91 -15.67
N LYS A 347 23.70 -5.11 -15.23
CA LYS A 347 24.35 -6.38 -15.56
C LYS A 347 23.44 -7.29 -16.37
N ASN A 348 23.93 -7.84 -17.44
CA ASN A 348 23.25 -8.92 -18.16
C ASN A 348 23.50 -10.26 -17.47
N GLU A 349 22.45 -10.89 -16.97
CA GLU A 349 22.54 -12.11 -16.17
C GLU A 349 22.91 -13.37 -16.97
N LYS A 350 22.69 -13.37 -18.31
CA LYS A 350 23.05 -14.50 -19.14
C LYS A 350 24.51 -14.45 -19.58
N THR A 351 24.99 -13.29 -19.94
CA THR A 351 26.37 -13.11 -20.44
C THR A 351 27.34 -12.77 -19.32
N GLY A 352 26.83 -12.32 -18.16
CA GLY A 352 27.62 -11.77 -17.07
C GLY A 352 28.23 -10.39 -17.37
N GLY A 353 27.98 -9.84 -18.57
CA GLY A 353 28.54 -8.56 -19.02
C GLY A 353 27.87 -7.36 -18.32
N ILE A 354 28.69 -6.34 -18.05
CA ILE A 354 28.22 -5.05 -17.52
C ILE A 354 27.87 -4.16 -18.71
N LEU A 355 26.65 -3.65 -18.72
CA LEU A 355 26.11 -2.79 -19.76
C LEU A 355 26.28 -1.31 -19.39
N GLU A 356 26.00 -0.96 -18.15
CA GLU A 356 26.15 0.40 -17.63
C GLU A 356 26.80 0.36 -16.24
N PHE A 357 27.65 1.32 -15.96
CA PHE A 357 28.31 1.53 -14.67
C PHE A 357 28.42 3.02 -14.40
N THR A 358 27.82 3.48 -13.34
CA THR A 358 27.93 4.87 -12.88
C THR A 358 28.14 4.88 -11.38
N CYS A 359 29.22 5.51 -10.92
CA CYS A 359 29.53 5.63 -9.50
C CYS A 359 29.52 7.10 -9.09
N THR A 360 28.79 7.42 -8.03
CA THR A 360 28.64 8.78 -7.51
C THR A 360 29.20 8.83 -6.10
N PRO A 361 30.29 9.58 -5.84
CA PRO A 361 30.82 9.72 -4.50
C PRO A 361 29.82 10.43 -3.57
N VAL A 362 29.83 10.02 -2.31
CA VAL A 362 29.03 10.69 -1.26
C VAL A 362 29.93 11.72 -0.59
N ASN A 363 29.57 12.99 -0.71
CA ASN A 363 30.24 14.10 -0.03
C ASN A 363 29.93 14.14 1.47
#